data_70d94e8e817d63d6b78abb49bf985395
#
_entry.id   70d94e8e817d63d6b78abb49bf985395
#
_cell.length_a   1.000
_cell.length_b   1.000
_cell.length_c   1.000
_cell.angle_alpha   90.00
_cell.angle_beta   90.00
_cell.angle_gamma   90.00
#
_symmetry.space_group_name_H-M   'P 1'
#
loop_
_entity.id
_entity.type
_entity.pdbx_description
1 polymer ?
#
loop_
_entity_poly.entity_id
_entity_poly.type
_entity_poly.pdbx_seq_one_letter_code
_entity_poly.pdbx_strand_id
1 'polypeptide(L)'
;RIDTAARPDARVEDVRMPPTFTDDGLRAAVRARQIHPGLPVLVLSAWVEDSYAAELLGDGAGGIGYLLKERVGKVDRFLDSLRRVAEGGTAMDPEVIAQLLVRRKTDDPLAALTPREREVLALMAEGLDNATIAERLVVTEGAVLKHIRSIFAKLGLFADEVGHRRVLAVLAYLNA
;
A
#
# COMPACT_ATOMS: atom_id res chain seq x y z
N ARG A 1 -10.45 6.17 23.21
CA ARG A 1 -10.96 4.84 23.63
C ARG A 1 -11.99 4.38 22.59
N ILE A 2 -11.72 3.26 21.93
CA ILE A 2 -12.71 2.64 21.05
C ILE A 2 -13.70 1.95 21.98
N ASP A 3 -14.97 2.40 21.96
CA ASP A 3 -16.03 1.73 22.69
C ASP A 3 -16.34 0.42 21.97
N THR A 4 -16.03 -0.70 22.61
CA THR A 4 -16.25 -2.05 22.07
C THR A 4 -17.67 -2.56 22.34
N ALA A 5 -18.49 -1.79 23.07
CA ALA A 5 -19.83 -2.24 23.51
C ALA A 5 -20.94 -2.02 22.47
N ALA A 6 -20.77 -1.10 21.54
CA ALA A 6 -21.77 -0.83 20.48
C ALA A 6 -21.09 -0.87 19.10
N ARG A 7 -21.61 -1.69 18.19
CA ARG A 7 -21.20 -1.67 16.78
C ARG A 7 -22.06 -0.59 16.07
N PRO A 8 -21.49 0.58 15.73
CA PRO A 8 -22.22 1.59 14.96
C PRO A 8 -22.44 1.12 13.52
N ASP A 9 -23.46 1.66 12.85
CA ASP A 9 -23.70 1.41 11.43
C ASP A 9 -22.61 1.99 10.55
N ALA A 10 -21.98 3.09 10.98
CA ALA A 10 -20.80 3.69 10.37
C ALA A 10 -20.03 4.54 11.38
N ARG A 11 -18.72 4.71 11.17
CA ARG A 11 -17.88 5.65 11.90
C ARG A 11 -17.43 6.79 11.01
N VAL A 12 -17.39 8.00 11.57
CA VAL A 12 -16.75 9.16 10.95
C VAL A 12 -15.54 9.51 11.78
N GLU A 13 -14.37 9.52 11.16
CA GLU A 13 -13.09 9.80 11.82
C GLU A 13 -12.41 11.01 11.21
N ASP A 14 -12.03 11.96 12.05
CA ASP A 14 -11.09 13.01 11.65
C ASP A 14 -9.66 12.49 11.76
N VAL A 15 -8.84 12.70 10.73
CA VAL A 15 -7.46 12.21 10.72
C VAL A 15 -6.66 12.80 11.88
N ARG A 16 -6.75 14.11 12.10
CA ARG A 16 -5.95 14.81 13.11
C ARG A 16 -6.70 14.98 14.40
N MET A 17 -6.65 13.98 15.25
CA MET A 17 -7.23 13.99 16.58
C MET A 17 -6.16 13.96 17.68
N PRO A 18 -6.51 14.34 18.94
CA PRO A 18 -5.63 14.10 20.09
C PRO A 18 -5.28 12.61 20.23
N PRO A 19 -4.10 12.25 20.77
CA PRO A 19 -3.17 13.12 21.47
C PRO A 19 -2.10 13.78 20.59
N THR A 20 -1.77 13.24 19.41
CA THR A 20 -0.62 13.71 18.62
C THR A 20 -1.00 14.72 17.55
N PHE A 21 -2.26 14.78 17.13
CA PHE A 21 -2.76 15.60 16.04
C PHE A 21 -2.07 15.31 14.69
N THR A 22 -1.58 14.10 14.51
CA THR A 22 -0.99 13.62 13.24
C THR A 22 -1.97 12.71 12.50
N ASP A 23 -1.92 11.43 12.77
CA ASP A 23 -2.66 10.36 12.08
C ASP A 23 -3.52 9.49 13.03
N ASP A 24 -3.78 10.00 14.26
CA ASP A 24 -4.46 9.26 15.31
C ASP A 24 -5.84 8.72 14.89
N GLY A 25 -6.58 9.50 14.10
CA GLY A 25 -7.89 9.07 13.59
C GLY A 25 -7.78 7.95 12.57
N LEU A 26 -6.80 7.99 11.67
CA LEU A 26 -6.56 6.90 10.71
C LEU A 26 -6.16 5.61 11.41
N ARG A 27 -5.26 5.69 12.39
CA ARG A 27 -4.90 4.53 13.24
C ARG A 27 -6.10 3.98 13.99
N ALA A 28 -6.97 4.86 14.51
CA ALA A 28 -8.20 4.45 15.17
C ALA A 28 -9.16 3.74 14.19
N ALA A 29 -9.28 4.24 12.96
CA ALA A 29 -10.08 3.62 11.90
C ALA A 29 -9.57 2.22 11.53
N VAL A 30 -8.25 2.09 11.27
CA VAL A 30 -7.61 0.80 10.98
C VAL A 30 -7.83 -0.19 12.12
N ARG A 31 -7.56 0.24 13.37
CA ARG A 31 -7.75 -0.62 14.54
C ARG A 31 -9.21 -1.02 14.76
N ALA A 32 -10.16 -0.12 14.50
CA ALA A 32 -11.58 -0.44 14.60
C ALA A 32 -11.99 -1.52 13.59
N ARG A 33 -11.47 -1.47 12.36
CA ARG A 33 -11.71 -2.48 11.33
C ARG A 33 -11.00 -3.80 11.62
N GLN A 34 -9.83 -3.80 12.25
CA GLN A 34 -9.19 -5.03 12.73
C GLN A 34 -10.01 -5.74 13.80
N ILE A 35 -10.68 -4.99 14.69
CA ILE A 35 -11.56 -5.53 15.74
C ILE A 35 -12.92 -5.95 15.15
N HIS A 36 -13.44 -5.16 14.23
CA HIS A 36 -14.73 -5.36 13.58
C HIS A 36 -14.56 -5.36 12.06
N PRO A 37 -14.19 -6.50 11.44
CA PRO A 37 -14.03 -6.58 9.99
C PRO A 37 -15.28 -6.11 9.24
N GLY A 38 -15.09 -5.28 8.22
CA GLY A 38 -16.19 -4.70 7.44
C GLY A 38 -16.94 -3.55 8.13
N LEU A 39 -16.46 -3.02 9.28
CA LEU A 39 -17.03 -1.82 9.89
C LEU A 39 -16.95 -0.65 8.90
N PRO A 40 -18.09 0.00 8.54
CA PRO A 40 -18.05 1.15 7.66
C PRO A 40 -17.34 2.35 8.31
N VAL A 41 -16.37 2.94 7.60
CA VAL A 41 -15.60 4.08 8.09
C VAL A 41 -15.51 5.17 7.03
N LEU A 42 -15.91 6.39 7.38
CA LEU A 42 -15.72 7.59 6.58
C LEU A 42 -14.66 8.49 7.24
N VAL A 43 -13.53 8.62 6.58
CA VAL A 43 -12.42 9.46 7.02
C VAL A 43 -12.59 10.89 6.48
N LEU A 44 -12.39 11.88 7.35
CA LEU A 44 -12.34 13.30 6.99
C LEU A 44 -10.92 13.82 7.23
N SER A 45 -10.31 14.44 6.22
CA SER A 45 -8.98 15.04 6.35
C SER A 45 -8.89 16.40 5.70
N ALA A 46 -8.00 17.26 6.21
CA ALA A 46 -7.66 18.52 5.55
C ALA A 46 -6.73 18.29 4.34
N TRP A 47 -5.96 17.19 4.35
CA TRP A 47 -5.00 16.81 3.32
C TRP A 47 -5.06 15.29 3.07
N VAL A 48 -4.46 14.83 1.98
CA VAL A 48 -4.29 13.40 1.73
C VAL A 48 -3.14 12.88 2.58
N GLU A 49 -3.45 11.99 3.53
CA GLU A 49 -2.46 11.31 4.37
C GLU A 49 -2.18 9.93 3.78
N ASP A 50 -1.04 9.79 3.12
CA ASP A 50 -0.73 8.66 2.24
C ASP A 50 -0.57 7.31 2.94
N SER A 51 -0.02 7.30 4.17
CA SER A 51 0.48 6.06 4.79
C SER A 51 -0.60 5.06 5.18
N TYR A 52 -1.76 5.52 5.64
CA TYR A 52 -2.84 4.65 6.15
C TYR A 52 -4.04 4.52 5.22
N ALA A 53 -4.17 5.39 4.21
CA ALA A 53 -5.24 5.29 3.24
C ALA A 53 -5.13 3.98 2.43
N ALA A 54 -3.92 3.57 2.08
CA ALA A 54 -3.66 2.30 1.40
C ALA A 54 -3.99 1.08 2.28
N GLU A 55 -3.69 1.13 3.59
CA GLU A 55 -4.00 0.06 4.54
C GLU A 55 -5.52 -0.10 4.74
N LEU A 56 -6.24 1.03 4.90
CA LEU A 56 -7.70 1.03 5.01
C LEU A 56 -8.39 0.43 3.79
N LEU A 57 -7.83 0.65 2.58
CA LEU A 57 -8.36 0.13 1.33
C LEU A 57 -7.96 -1.33 1.07
N GLY A 58 -6.87 -1.78 1.70
CA GLY A 58 -6.24 -3.07 1.42
C GLY A 58 -7.05 -4.28 1.91
N ASP A 59 -8.00 -4.11 2.83
CA ASP A 59 -8.80 -5.21 3.38
C ASP A 59 -9.90 -5.73 2.41
N GLY A 60 -10.20 -4.98 1.34
CA GLY A 60 -11.16 -5.38 0.31
C GLY A 60 -12.62 -5.51 0.76
N ALA A 61 -12.92 -5.23 2.02
CA ALA A 61 -14.24 -5.49 2.61
C ALA A 61 -15.31 -4.42 2.28
N GLY A 62 -14.97 -3.37 1.52
CA GLY A 62 -15.89 -2.25 1.25
C GLY A 62 -16.20 -1.39 2.49
N GLY A 63 -17.21 -0.53 2.42
CA GLY A 63 -17.58 0.34 3.52
C GLY A 63 -16.53 1.38 3.90
N ILE A 64 -15.82 1.95 2.91
CA ILE A 64 -14.74 2.91 3.14
C ILE A 64 -15.00 4.21 2.40
N GLY A 65 -14.81 5.31 3.12
CA GLY A 65 -14.78 6.64 2.54
C GLY A 65 -13.58 7.44 2.99
N TYR A 66 -13.05 8.28 2.09
CA TYR A 66 -12.04 9.28 2.39
C TYR A 66 -12.38 10.57 1.66
N LEU A 67 -12.74 11.60 2.42
CA LEU A 67 -13.14 12.90 1.89
C LEU A 67 -12.23 14.01 2.41
N LEU A 68 -11.91 14.95 1.55
CA LEU A 68 -11.23 16.18 1.95
C LEU A 68 -12.23 17.17 2.54
N LYS A 69 -11.91 17.74 3.72
CA LYS A 69 -12.78 18.67 4.48
C LYS A 69 -13.18 19.89 3.65
N GLU A 70 -12.29 20.39 2.80
CA GLU A 70 -12.57 21.53 1.91
C GLU A 70 -13.67 21.26 0.88
N ARG A 71 -13.90 19.96 0.53
CA ARG A 71 -14.90 19.52 -0.45
C ARG A 71 -16.22 19.08 0.17
N VAL A 72 -16.26 18.93 1.50
CA VAL A 72 -17.46 18.58 2.28
C VAL A 72 -18.42 19.78 2.48
N GLY A 73 -18.20 20.90 1.81
CA GLY A 73 -18.92 22.17 1.98
C GLY A 73 -20.45 22.13 1.74
N LYS A 74 -21.01 20.97 1.28
CA LYS A 74 -22.46 20.76 1.16
C LYS A 74 -22.85 19.54 1.99
N VAL A 75 -23.68 19.76 2.99
CA VAL A 75 -24.17 18.71 3.92
C VAL A 75 -24.76 17.52 3.17
N ASP A 76 -25.53 17.77 2.12
CA ASP A 76 -26.16 16.71 1.33
C ASP A 76 -25.13 15.74 0.73
N ARG A 77 -24.01 16.25 0.16
CA ARG A 77 -22.95 15.41 -0.38
C ARG A 77 -22.26 14.58 0.68
N PHE A 78 -22.07 15.15 1.85
CA PHE A 78 -21.50 14.42 2.99
C PHE A 78 -22.43 13.28 3.41
N LEU A 79 -23.72 13.56 3.57
CA LEU A 79 -24.72 12.56 3.96
C LEU A 79 -24.84 11.44 2.91
N ASP A 80 -24.80 11.77 1.61
CA ASP A 80 -24.82 10.77 0.54
C ASP A 80 -23.57 9.87 0.57
N SER A 81 -22.41 10.46 0.84
CA SER A 81 -21.16 9.70 1.00
C SER A 81 -21.20 8.79 2.22
N LEU A 82 -21.74 9.29 3.34
CA LEU A 82 -21.88 8.53 4.58
C LEU A 82 -22.85 7.35 4.41
N ARG A 83 -24.00 7.57 3.76
CA ARG A 83 -24.96 6.50 3.46
C ARG A 83 -24.34 5.42 2.58
N ARG A 84 -23.66 5.83 1.50
CA ARG A 84 -22.97 4.89 0.60
C ARG A 84 -21.96 4.04 1.34
N VAL A 85 -21.17 4.64 2.23
CA VAL A 85 -20.19 3.93 3.06
C VAL A 85 -20.89 2.98 4.05
N ALA A 86 -21.95 3.44 4.71
CA ALA A 86 -22.74 2.61 5.64
C ALA A 86 -23.35 1.37 4.96
N GLU A 87 -23.73 1.49 3.69
CA GLU A 87 -24.25 0.40 2.85
C GLU A 87 -23.14 -0.51 2.27
N GLY A 88 -21.88 -0.35 2.71
CA GLY A 88 -20.75 -1.16 2.26
C GLY A 88 -20.07 -0.67 0.96
N GLY A 89 -20.55 0.46 0.40
CA GLY A 89 -19.95 1.07 -0.79
C GLY A 89 -18.69 1.87 -0.47
N THR A 90 -18.15 2.54 -1.50
CA THR A 90 -16.93 3.37 -1.39
C THR A 90 -17.24 4.82 -1.74
N ALA A 91 -16.72 5.77 -0.96
CA ALA A 91 -16.82 7.20 -1.20
C ALA A 91 -15.43 7.84 -1.10
N MET A 92 -14.81 8.16 -2.24
CA MET A 92 -13.46 8.70 -2.29
C MET A 92 -13.40 10.01 -3.04
N ASP A 93 -12.62 10.94 -2.49
CA ASP A 93 -12.27 12.15 -3.22
C ASP A 93 -11.34 11.80 -4.39
N PRO A 94 -11.57 12.33 -5.61
CA PRO A 94 -10.72 12.06 -6.77
C PRO A 94 -9.23 12.37 -6.54
N GLU A 95 -8.92 13.37 -5.73
CA GLU A 95 -7.54 13.72 -5.40
C GLU A 95 -6.87 12.64 -4.54
N VAL A 96 -7.60 12.06 -3.60
CA VAL A 96 -7.12 10.90 -2.81
C VAL A 96 -6.81 9.72 -3.72
N ILE A 97 -7.70 9.43 -4.68
CA ILE A 97 -7.48 8.36 -5.67
C ILE A 97 -6.22 8.66 -6.49
N ALA A 98 -6.07 9.90 -7.00
CA ALA A 98 -4.93 10.28 -7.81
C ALA A 98 -3.60 10.10 -7.05
N GLN A 99 -3.52 10.53 -5.79
CA GLN A 99 -2.31 10.37 -4.97
C GLN A 99 -2.02 8.90 -4.68
N LEU A 100 -3.02 8.09 -4.33
CA LEU A 100 -2.83 6.65 -4.12
C LEU A 100 -2.32 5.92 -5.37
N LEU A 101 -2.78 6.32 -6.56
CA LEU A 101 -2.31 5.76 -7.84
C LEU A 101 -0.85 6.17 -8.13
N VAL A 102 -0.48 7.42 -7.83
CA VAL A 102 0.91 7.89 -7.96
C VAL A 102 1.81 7.09 -7.02
N ARG A 103 1.39 6.89 -5.78
CA ARG A 103 2.16 6.13 -4.78
C ARG A 103 2.34 4.68 -5.18
N ARG A 104 1.32 3.99 -5.67
CA ARG A 104 1.47 2.61 -6.18
C ARG A 104 2.55 2.47 -7.24
N LYS A 105 2.77 3.50 -8.06
CA LYS A 105 3.88 3.54 -9.02
C LYS A 105 5.23 3.78 -8.35
N THR A 106 5.25 4.50 -7.21
CA THR A 106 6.48 4.84 -6.49
C THR A 106 6.87 3.73 -5.48
N ASP A 107 5.88 3.02 -4.95
CA ASP A 107 6.08 1.90 -4.01
C ASP A 107 6.26 0.53 -4.72
N ASP A 108 6.21 0.47 -6.06
CA ASP A 108 6.62 -0.74 -6.80
C ASP A 108 8.14 -0.93 -6.64
N PRO A 109 8.59 -1.86 -5.79
CA PRO A 109 10.01 -2.08 -5.55
C PRO A 109 10.77 -2.42 -6.85
N LEU A 110 10.04 -2.90 -7.86
CA LEU A 110 10.59 -3.26 -9.15
C LEU A 110 10.61 -2.11 -10.15
N ALA A 111 9.99 -0.95 -9.85
CA ALA A 111 9.94 0.20 -10.76
C ALA A 111 11.34 0.73 -11.13
N ALA A 112 12.31 0.62 -10.21
CA ALA A 112 13.70 1.03 -10.42
C ALA A 112 14.50 0.04 -11.30
N LEU A 113 13.98 -1.16 -11.57
CA LEU A 113 14.69 -2.17 -12.35
C LEU A 113 14.54 -1.92 -13.84
N THR A 114 15.66 -2.06 -14.57
CA THR A 114 15.64 -2.08 -16.03
C THR A 114 14.92 -3.35 -16.55
N PRO A 115 14.47 -3.37 -17.82
CA PRO A 115 13.87 -4.59 -18.40
C PRO A 115 14.78 -5.82 -18.25
N ARG A 116 16.09 -5.65 -18.46
CA ARG A 116 17.08 -6.74 -18.33
C ARG A 116 17.23 -7.24 -16.90
N GLU A 117 17.19 -6.36 -15.92
CA GLU A 117 17.23 -6.73 -14.50
C GLU A 117 15.95 -7.46 -14.08
N ARG A 118 14.79 -7.06 -14.61
CA ARG A 118 13.52 -7.79 -14.38
C ARG A 118 13.56 -9.20 -14.97
N GLU A 119 14.13 -9.39 -16.17
CA GLU A 119 14.31 -10.72 -16.77
C GLU A 119 15.22 -11.60 -15.90
N VAL A 120 16.35 -11.06 -15.43
CA VAL A 120 17.24 -11.79 -14.52
C VAL A 120 16.51 -12.17 -13.23
N LEU A 121 15.77 -11.23 -12.64
CA LEU A 121 15.05 -11.46 -11.38
C LEU A 121 13.91 -12.49 -11.55
N ALA A 122 13.21 -12.47 -12.67
CA ALA A 122 12.20 -13.47 -13.01
C ALA A 122 12.80 -14.89 -13.07
N LEU A 123 13.95 -15.04 -13.73
CA LEU A 123 14.65 -16.34 -13.82
C LEU A 123 15.21 -16.78 -12.45
N MET A 124 15.62 -15.82 -11.59
CA MET A 124 15.96 -16.12 -10.20
C MET A 124 14.74 -16.64 -9.40
N ALA A 125 13.54 -16.09 -9.66
CA ALA A 125 12.31 -16.52 -9.02
C ALA A 125 11.85 -17.91 -9.50
N GLU A 126 12.23 -18.33 -10.71
CA GLU A 126 12.09 -19.73 -11.17
C GLU A 126 13.07 -20.71 -10.47
N GLY A 127 13.97 -20.22 -9.63
CA GLY A 127 14.95 -21.03 -8.89
C GLY A 127 16.23 -21.32 -9.66
N LEU A 128 16.46 -20.70 -10.81
CA LEU A 128 17.64 -20.97 -11.66
C LEU A 128 18.94 -20.42 -11.05
N ASP A 129 20.04 -21.14 -11.22
CA ASP A 129 21.36 -20.66 -10.87
C ASP A 129 21.93 -19.67 -11.91
N ASN A 130 23.06 -19.05 -11.61
CA ASN A 130 23.62 -17.99 -12.46
C ASN A 130 24.11 -18.54 -13.81
N ALA A 131 24.61 -19.77 -13.88
CA ALA A 131 25.07 -20.40 -15.11
C ALA A 131 23.89 -20.63 -16.06
N THR A 132 22.79 -21.21 -15.57
CA THR A 132 21.56 -21.43 -16.33
C THR A 132 20.91 -20.14 -16.78
N ILE A 133 20.92 -19.09 -15.94
CA ILE A 133 20.45 -17.73 -16.32
C ILE A 133 21.33 -17.18 -17.45
N ALA A 134 22.65 -17.32 -17.34
CA ALA A 134 23.58 -16.85 -18.37
C ALA A 134 23.33 -17.53 -19.72
N GLU A 135 23.14 -18.84 -19.72
CA GLU A 135 22.77 -19.63 -20.91
C GLU A 135 21.46 -19.16 -21.53
N ARG A 136 20.38 -19.05 -20.73
CA ARG A 136 19.05 -18.60 -21.21
C ARG A 136 19.08 -17.19 -21.80
N LEU A 137 19.84 -16.29 -21.21
CA LEU A 137 19.93 -14.91 -21.64
C LEU A 137 21.01 -14.66 -22.68
N VAL A 138 21.80 -15.69 -23.05
CA VAL A 138 22.94 -15.63 -24.00
C VAL A 138 23.95 -14.56 -23.58
N VAL A 139 24.37 -14.61 -22.32
CA VAL A 139 25.37 -13.69 -21.73
C VAL A 139 26.38 -14.46 -20.89
N THR A 140 27.40 -13.80 -20.38
CA THR A 140 28.34 -14.40 -19.43
C THR A 140 27.77 -14.44 -18.01
N GLU A 141 28.20 -15.38 -17.17
CA GLU A 141 27.86 -15.39 -15.73
C GLU A 141 28.29 -14.11 -15.03
N GLY A 142 29.43 -13.52 -15.45
CA GLY A 142 29.88 -12.22 -14.92
C GLY A 142 28.89 -11.09 -15.20
N ALA A 143 28.22 -11.10 -16.37
CA ALA A 143 27.17 -10.15 -16.69
C ALA A 143 25.93 -10.39 -15.82
N VAL A 144 25.54 -11.64 -15.58
CA VAL A 144 24.43 -12.00 -14.66
C VAL A 144 24.73 -11.50 -13.25
N LEU A 145 25.93 -11.75 -12.73
CA LEU A 145 26.37 -11.26 -11.41
C LEU A 145 26.32 -9.74 -11.30
N LYS A 146 26.69 -9.01 -12.37
CA LYS A 146 26.58 -7.55 -12.41
C LYS A 146 25.12 -7.11 -12.29
N HIS A 147 24.21 -7.74 -13.02
CA HIS A 147 22.78 -7.46 -12.92
C HIS A 147 22.23 -7.77 -11.52
N ILE A 148 22.59 -8.92 -10.93
CA ILE A 148 22.16 -9.29 -9.57
C ILE A 148 22.64 -8.26 -8.53
N ARG A 149 23.87 -7.79 -8.61
CA ARG A 149 24.37 -6.73 -7.71
C ARG A 149 23.58 -5.44 -7.87
N SER A 150 23.28 -5.05 -9.11
CA SER A 150 22.47 -3.87 -9.39
C SER A 150 21.04 -4.01 -8.87
N ILE A 151 20.41 -5.20 -9.05
CA ILE A 151 19.09 -5.52 -8.49
C ILE A 151 19.11 -5.35 -6.97
N PHE A 152 20.08 -5.96 -6.26
CA PHE A 152 20.19 -5.84 -4.81
C PHE A 152 20.34 -4.40 -4.35
N ALA A 153 21.18 -3.61 -5.03
CA ALA A 153 21.34 -2.18 -4.71
C ALA A 153 20.04 -1.38 -4.91
N LYS A 154 19.32 -1.63 -6.01
CA LYS A 154 18.04 -0.96 -6.32
C LYS A 154 16.89 -1.38 -5.41
N LEU A 155 16.90 -2.60 -4.91
CA LEU A 155 15.94 -3.11 -3.92
C LEU A 155 16.35 -2.78 -2.47
N GLY A 156 17.46 -2.05 -2.24
CA GLY A 156 17.92 -1.69 -0.90
C GLY A 156 18.48 -2.87 -0.09
N LEU A 157 18.83 -3.99 -0.74
CA LEU A 157 19.34 -5.20 -0.07
C LEU A 157 20.84 -5.11 0.14
N PHE A 158 21.29 -4.54 1.26
CA PHE A 158 22.68 -4.37 1.60
C PHE A 158 23.29 -5.59 2.28
N ALA A 159 24.64 -5.70 2.28
CA ALA A 159 25.36 -6.89 2.74
C ALA A 159 25.24 -7.16 4.26
N ASP A 160 24.89 -6.14 5.03
CA ASP A 160 24.85 -6.17 6.51
C ASP A 160 23.50 -6.63 7.07
N GLU A 161 22.51 -6.90 6.20
CA GLU A 161 21.20 -7.38 6.64
C GLU A 161 21.19 -8.90 6.87
N VAL A 162 20.53 -9.31 7.95
CA VAL A 162 20.35 -10.73 8.31
C VAL A 162 19.39 -11.37 7.31
N GLY A 163 19.94 -12.11 6.34
CA GLY A 163 19.13 -12.86 5.37
C GLY A 163 19.84 -13.12 4.04
N HIS A 164 19.38 -14.11 3.31
CA HIS A 164 19.86 -14.39 1.96
C HIS A 164 19.26 -13.38 0.96
N ARG A 165 20.02 -12.36 0.57
CA ARG A 165 19.60 -11.30 -0.38
C ARG A 165 18.90 -11.82 -1.63
N ARG A 166 19.34 -12.99 -2.15
CA ARG A 166 18.70 -13.64 -3.29
C ARG A 166 17.24 -14.01 -2.98
N VAL A 167 16.98 -14.56 -1.79
CA VAL A 167 15.63 -14.91 -1.33
C VAL A 167 14.78 -13.65 -1.15
N LEU A 168 15.33 -12.61 -0.52
CA LEU A 168 14.62 -11.34 -0.34
C LEU A 168 14.25 -10.66 -1.66
N ALA A 169 15.16 -10.69 -2.65
CA ALA A 169 14.88 -10.17 -3.99
C ALA A 169 13.76 -10.95 -4.69
N VAL A 170 13.77 -12.28 -4.59
CA VAL A 170 12.71 -13.14 -5.15
C VAL A 170 11.38 -12.88 -4.45
N LEU A 171 11.35 -12.74 -3.13
CA LEU A 171 10.13 -12.39 -2.39
C LEU A 171 9.59 -11.02 -2.81
N ALA A 172 10.46 -10.02 -3.01
CA ALA A 172 10.05 -8.71 -3.53
C ALA A 172 9.41 -8.82 -4.93
N TYR A 173 9.94 -9.70 -5.79
CA TYR A 173 9.37 -9.95 -7.12
C TYR A 173 8.01 -10.66 -7.08
N LEU A 174 7.84 -11.62 -6.19
CA LEU A 174 6.58 -12.39 -6.08
C LEU A 174 5.45 -11.61 -5.41
N ASN A 175 5.78 -10.56 -4.66
CA ASN A 175 4.82 -9.71 -3.94
C ASN A 175 4.51 -8.37 -4.68
N ALA A 176 5.13 -8.10 -5.83
CA ALA A 176 4.90 -6.92 -6.65
C ALA A 176 3.81 -7.19 -7.70
#